data_7a4aea4cfe78b5b8842757624362e9ca
#
_entry.id   7a4aea4cfe78b5b8842757624362e9ca
#
_cell.length_a   1.000
_cell.length_b   1.000
_cell.length_c   1.000
_cell.angle_alpha   90.00
_cell.angle_beta   90.00
_cell.angle_gamma   90.00
#
_symmetry.space_group_name_H-M   'P 1'
#
loop_
_entity.id
_entity.type
_entity.pdbx_description
1 polymer ?
#
loop_
_entity_poly.entity_id
_entity_poly.type
_entity_poly.pdbx_seq_one_letter_code
_entity_poly.pdbx_strand_id
1 'polypeptide(L)'
;TREQLNYLRFPLGGLLKDETRSIAKKLDLNVADKPDSQDICFVPNGDYASVIRKFRPDSFKKGNIKNLEGEVIGVHDGIINFTIGQRKGIKISDTNPLYVVKIDSKKNEIIVGPKEHLGKRKINIKGKGINLTLLVTVW
;
A
#
# COMPACT_ATOMS: atom_id res chain seq x y z
N THR A 1 4.54 22.75 9.05
CA THR A 1 5.24 23.42 10.16
C THR A 1 4.48 23.24 11.46
N ARG A 2 5.12 23.50 12.60
CA ARG A 2 4.50 23.39 13.93
C ARG A 2 3.34 24.40 14.08
N GLU A 3 3.50 25.57 13.48
CA GLU A 3 2.48 26.61 13.45
C GLU A 3 1.23 26.14 12.69
N GLN A 4 1.40 25.54 11.51
CA GLN A 4 0.30 24.93 10.75
C GLN A 4 -0.40 23.82 11.53
N LEU A 5 0.35 22.95 12.21
CA LEU A 5 -0.22 21.89 13.06
C LEU A 5 -1.05 22.45 14.22
N ASN A 6 -0.60 23.53 14.84
CA ASN A 6 -1.35 24.20 15.92
C ASN A 6 -2.65 24.85 15.43
N TYR A 7 -2.72 25.20 14.16
CA TYR A 7 -3.91 25.78 13.53
C TYR A 7 -4.96 24.71 13.17
N LEU A 8 -4.52 23.51 12.81
CA LEU A 8 -5.40 22.43 12.38
C LEU A 8 -6.34 21.98 13.50
N ARG A 9 -7.56 21.65 13.13
CA ARG A 9 -8.58 21.05 14.00
C ARG A 9 -9.11 19.80 13.32
N PHE A 10 -9.22 18.74 14.10
CA PHE A 10 -9.73 17.44 13.68
C PHE A 10 -10.94 17.07 14.55
N PRO A 11 -12.10 17.68 14.34
CA PRO A 11 -13.27 17.52 15.25
C PRO A 11 -13.78 16.09 15.32
N LEU A 12 -13.54 15.27 14.33
CA LEU A 12 -13.94 13.86 14.28
C LEU A 12 -12.82 12.90 14.71
N GLY A 13 -11.64 13.41 15.03
CA GLY A 13 -10.44 12.58 15.26
C GLY A 13 -10.52 11.65 16.48
N GLY A 14 -11.41 11.92 17.42
CA GLY A 14 -11.66 11.06 18.58
C GLY A 14 -12.84 10.11 18.43
N LEU A 15 -13.52 10.08 17.27
CA LEU A 15 -14.69 9.28 17.02
C LEU A 15 -14.38 8.07 16.15
N LEU A 16 -15.04 6.96 16.43
CA LEU A 16 -15.10 5.82 15.55
C LEU A 16 -15.97 6.15 14.32
N LYS A 17 -15.78 5.39 13.25
CA LYS A 17 -16.49 5.63 11.99
C LYS A 17 -18.01 5.50 12.12
N ASP A 18 -18.46 4.50 12.87
CA ASP A 18 -19.90 4.28 13.10
C ASP A 18 -20.52 5.39 13.93
N GLU A 19 -19.78 5.94 14.88
CA GLU A 19 -20.20 7.11 15.65
C GLU A 19 -20.34 8.35 14.75
N THR A 20 -19.33 8.57 13.89
CA THR A 20 -19.37 9.66 12.91
C THR A 20 -20.56 9.54 11.96
N ARG A 21 -20.86 8.34 11.45
CA ARG A 21 -22.03 8.08 10.61
C ARG A 21 -23.35 8.28 11.35
N SER A 22 -23.40 7.89 12.61
CA SER A 22 -24.59 8.09 13.46
C SER A 22 -24.87 9.59 13.67
N ILE A 23 -23.82 10.38 13.88
CA ILE A 23 -23.94 11.84 13.98
C ILE A 23 -24.41 12.43 12.64
N ALA A 24 -23.84 11.99 11.52
CA ALA A 24 -24.23 12.45 10.20
C ALA A 24 -25.73 12.16 9.91
N LYS A 25 -26.22 10.99 10.30
CA LYS A 25 -27.67 10.63 10.20
C LYS A 25 -28.54 11.51 11.10
N LYS A 26 -28.13 11.77 12.34
CA LYS A 26 -28.86 12.67 13.25
C LYS A 26 -28.97 14.10 12.72
N LEU A 27 -27.96 14.52 11.96
CA LEU A 27 -27.91 15.84 11.33
C LEU A 27 -28.53 15.86 9.92
N ASP A 28 -29.16 14.76 9.48
CA ASP A 28 -29.78 14.59 8.16
C ASP A 28 -28.85 14.96 6.99
N LEU A 29 -27.59 14.55 7.09
CA LEU A 29 -26.60 14.79 6.04
C LEU A 29 -26.69 13.76 4.93
N ASN A 30 -26.83 14.19 3.68
CA ASN A 30 -26.92 13.34 2.49
C ASN A 30 -25.73 12.39 2.30
N VAL A 31 -24.61 12.64 3.00
CA VAL A 31 -23.39 11.83 2.93
C VAL A 31 -23.31 10.74 3.98
N ALA A 32 -24.30 10.63 4.88
CA ALA A 32 -24.28 9.69 6.01
C ALA A 32 -24.12 8.22 5.56
N ASP A 33 -24.80 7.84 4.47
CA ASP A 33 -24.78 6.48 3.91
C ASP A 33 -23.85 6.33 2.69
N LYS A 34 -23.10 7.41 2.34
CA LYS A 34 -22.14 7.33 1.23
C LYS A 34 -21.05 6.30 1.54
N PRO A 35 -20.82 5.33 0.65
CA PRO A 35 -19.71 4.40 0.81
C PRO A 35 -18.38 5.13 0.78
N ASP A 36 -17.39 4.57 1.47
CA ASP A 36 -16.04 5.11 1.44
C ASP A 36 -15.47 5.09 0.04
N SER A 37 -14.64 6.07 -0.26
CA SER A 37 -13.85 6.05 -1.49
C SER A 37 -12.88 4.86 -1.42
N GLN A 38 -13.24 3.78 -2.09
CA GLN A 38 -12.48 2.53 -2.11
C GLN A 38 -11.39 2.55 -3.18
N ASP A 39 -11.49 3.47 -4.14
CA ASP A 39 -10.65 3.42 -5.32
C ASP A 39 -10.33 4.81 -5.88
N ILE A 40 -9.35 4.87 -6.77
CA ILE A 40 -8.95 6.10 -7.46
C ILE A 40 -10.00 6.38 -8.56
N CYS A 41 -10.62 7.56 -8.51
CA CYS A 41 -11.77 7.94 -9.34
C CYS A 41 -11.54 7.89 -10.87
N PHE A 42 -10.28 7.90 -11.32
CA PHE A 42 -9.93 7.79 -12.76
C PHE A 42 -9.55 6.37 -13.18
N VAL A 43 -9.70 5.37 -12.30
CA VAL A 43 -9.47 3.95 -12.62
C VAL A 43 -10.81 3.21 -12.61
N PRO A 44 -11.46 3.03 -13.78
CA PRO A 44 -12.72 2.32 -13.86
C PRO A 44 -12.56 0.87 -13.39
N ASN A 45 -13.46 0.42 -12.53
CA ASN A 45 -13.54 -0.97 -12.07
C ASN A 45 -12.26 -1.50 -11.38
N GLY A 46 -11.39 -0.62 -10.85
CA GLY A 46 -10.15 -1.05 -10.19
C GLY A 46 -9.10 -1.63 -11.14
N ASP A 47 -9.25 -1.49 -12.46
CA ASP A 47 -8.28 -1.98 -13.44
C ASP A 47 -7.11 -1.02 -13.61
N TYR A 48 -6.28 -0.94 -12.57
CA TYR A 48 -5.03 -0.17 -12.58
C TYR A 48 -4.07 -0.62 -13.69
N ALA A 49 -4.08 -1.91 -14.00
CA ALA A 49 -3.19 -2.49 -14.99
C ALA A 49 -3.45 -1.91 -16.38
N SER A 50 -4.71 -1.75 -16.78
CA SER A 50 -5.07 -1.17 -18.07
C SER A 50 -4.64 0.29 -18.19
N VAL A 51 -4.80 1.07 -17.12
CA VAL A 51 -4.39 2.48 -17.09
C VAL A 51 -2.87 2.60 -17.21
N ILE A 52 -2.12 1.83 -16.41
CA ILE A 52 -0.66 1.90 -16.42
C ILE A 52 -0.08 1.37 -17.73
N ARG A 53 -0.71 0.37 -18.36
CA ARG A 53 -0.26 -0.14 -19.67
C ARG A 53 -0.16 0.96 -20.74
N LYS A 54 -1.06 1.95 -20.69
CA LYS A 54 -1.03 3.10 -21.61
C LYS A 54 0.18 4.00 -21.40
N PHE A 55 0.63 4.17 -20.15
CA PHE A 55 1.69 5.10 -19.78
C PHE A 55 3.06 4.44 -19.59
N ARG A 56 3.09 3.17 -19.22
CA ARG A 56 4.30 2.41 -18.90
C ARG A 56 4.22 0.96 -19.39
N PRO A 57 4.25 0.73 -20.72
CA PRO A 57 4.16 -0.62 -21.30
C PRO A 57 5.29 -1.54 -20.82
N ASP A 58 6.47 -0.99 -20.52
CA ASP A 58 7.62 -1.74 -20.00
C ASP A 58 7.39 -2.38 -18.63
N SER A 59 6.41 -1.91 -17.86
CA SER A 59 6.06 -2.47 -16.55
C SER A 59 5.40 -3.85 -16.59
N PHE A 60 5.08 -4.33 -17.80
CA PHE A 60 4.49 -5.65 -18.06
C PHE A 60 5.51 -6.66 -18.58
N LYS A 61 6.80 -6.34 -18.55
CA LYS A 61 7.85 -7.29 -18.90
C LYS A 61 7.93 -8.40 -17.85
N LYS A 62 8.07 -9.64 -18.33
CA LYS A 62 8.34 -10.78 -17.47
C LYS A 62 9.63 -10.57 -16.69
N GLY A 63 9.66 -11.01 -15.46
CA GLY A 63 10.82 -10.92 -14.61
C GLY A 63 10.83 -12.03 -13.57
N ASN A 64 11.88 -12.06 -12.76
CA ASN A 64 12.11 -13.13 -11.81
C ASN A 64 11.45 -12.84 -10.46
N ILE A 65 10.93 -13.92 -9.84
CA ILE A 65 10.58 -13.93 -8.42
C ILE A 65 11.69 -14.68 -7.70
N LYS A 66 12.27 -14.03 -6.69
CA LYS A 66 13.38 -14.56 -5.89
C LYS A 66 12.99 -14.74 -4.43
N ASN A 67 13.62 -15.70 -3.78
CA ASN A 67 13.59 -15.81 -2.32
C ASN A 67 14.56 -14.80 -1.67
N LEU A 68 14.66 -14.81 -0.33
CA LEU A 68 15.54 -13.91 0.43
C LEU A 68 17.02 -14.21 0.18
N GLU A 69 17.36 -15.43 -0.19
CA GLU A 69 18.71 -15.92 -0.51
C GLU A 69 19.14 -15.49 -1.91
N GLY A 70 18.20 -14.96 -2.72
CA GLY A 70 18.45 -14.49 -4.08
C GLY A 70 18.26 -15.55 -5.17
N GLU A 71 17.79 -16.75 -4.79
CA GLU A 71 17.48 -17.81 -5.75
C GLU A 71 16.18 -17.51 -6.50
N VAL A 72 16.15 -17.82 -7.79
CA VAL A 72 14.97 -17.68 -8.63
C VAL A 72 14.01 -18.84 -8.36
N ILE A 73 12.85 -18.55 -7.82
CA ILE A 73 11.82 -19.51 -7.46
C ILE A 73 10.57 -19.41 -8.35
N GLY A 74 10.53 -18.40 -9.23
CA GLY A 74 9.42 -18.23 -10.17
C GLY A 74 9.63 -17.07 -11.13
N VAL A 75 8.59 -16.84 -11.95
CA VAL A 75 8.54 -15.75 -12.93
C VAL A 75 7.22 -15.00 -12.79
N HIS A 76 7.25 -13.69 -12.95
CA HIS A 76 6.07 -12.84 -12.96
C HIS A 76 5.83 -12.20 -14.33
N ASP A 77 4.59 -11.82 -14.60
CA ASP A 77 4.15 -11.19 -15.85
C ASP A 77 4.13 -9.65 -15.78
N GLY A 78 4.96 -9.08 -14.94
CA GLY A 78 5.08 -7.63 -14.73
C GLY A 78 5.04 -7.24 -13.26
N ILE A 79 5.99 -6.41 -12.83
CA ILE A 79 6.12 -5.93 -11.44
C ILE A 79 4.91 -5.10 -10.99
N ILE A 80 4.17 -4.53 -11.93
CA ILE A 80 2.99 -3.71 -11.67
C ILE A 80 1.86 -4.47 -10.97
N ASN A 81 1.84 -5.79 -11.12
CA ASN A 81 0.81 -6.66 -10.52
C ASN A 81 1.10 -6.98 -9.04
N PHE A 82 2.17 -6.40 -8.49
CA PHE A 82 2.62 -6.73 -7.14
C PHE A 82 2.74 -5.50 -6.26
N THR A 83 2.41 -5.67 -4.99
CA THR A 83 2.53 -4.65 -3.96
C THR A 83 3.28 -5.25 -2.77
N ILE A 84 4.12 -4.47 -2.10
CA ILE A 84 4.81 -4.92 -0.88
C ILE A 84 3.75 -5.31 0.17
N GLY A 85 3.93 -6.49 0.78
CA GLY A 85 2.97 -7.09 1.70
C GLY A 85 1.92 -7.99 1.04
N GLN A 86 1.85 -8.02 -0.29
CA GLN A 86 0.91 -8.88 -1.00
C GLN A 86 1.23 -10.36 -0.75
N ARG A 87 0.20 -11.16 -0.44
CA ARG A 87 0.26 -12.61 -0.26
C ARG A 87 -0.37 -13.36 -1.44
N LYS A 88 -1.55 -12.89 -1.88
CA LYS A 88 -2.31 -13.57 -2.94
C LYS A 88 -1.74 -13.24 -4.32
N GLY A 89 -1.82 -14.19 -5.26
CA GLY A 89 -1.44 -13.95 -6.66
C GLY A 89 0.05 -14.06 -6.97
N ILE A 90 0.90 -14.43 -6.01
CA ILE A 90 2.35 -14.70 -6.24
C ILE A 90 2.54 -15.94 -7.12
N LYS A 91 1.58 -16.89 -7.11
CA LYS A 91 1.59 -18.14 -7.91
C LYS A 91 2.79 -19.04 -7.66
N ILE A 92 3.34 -19.02 -6.45
CA ILE A 92 4.39 -19.93 -6.01
C ILE A 92 3.83 -20.75 -4.87
N SER A 93 4.01 -22.08 -4.97
CA SER A 93 3.67 -23.00 -3.89
C SER A 93 4.85 -23.13 -2.94
N ASP A 94 4.62 -22.88 -1.67
CA ASP A 94 5.59 -23.06 -0.59
C ASP A 94 4.85 -23.63 0.63
N THR A 95 5.58 -24.26 1.53
CA THR A 95 5.05 -24.77 2.80
C THR A 95 4.58 -23.66 3.72
N ASN A 96 5.22 -22.50 3.64
CA ASN A 96 4.89 -21.31 4.42
C ASN A 96 4.29 -20.22 3.53
N PRO A 97 3.41 -19.36 4.07
CA PRO A 97 2.88 -18.23 3.33
C PRO A 97 3.99 -17.25 2.92
N LEU A 98 4.11 -17.02 1.60
CA LEU A 98 5.03 -16.04 1.05
C LEU A 98 4.35 -14.68 0.87
N TYR A 99 5.12 -13.63 1.11
CA TYR A 99 4.71 -12.23 0.97
C TYR A 99 5.72 -11.49 0.10
N VAL A 100 5.26 -10.52 -0.68
CA VAL A 100 6.16 -9.63 -1.41
C VAL A 100 6.87 -8.73 -0.41
N VAL A 101 8.17 -8.94 -0.24
CA VAL A 101 9.03 -8.18 0.71
C VAL A 101 9.65 -6.97 0.03
N LYS A 102 10.05 -7.12 -1.23
CA LYS A 102 10.71 -6.05 -1.99
C LYS A 102 10.38 -6.15 -3.47
N ILE A 103 10.28 -5.00 -4.13
CA ILE A 103 10.17 -4.87 -5.59
C ILE A 103 11.39 -4.09 -6.07
N ASP A 104 12.19 -4.70 -6.94
CA ASP A 104 13.33 -4.05 -7.60
C ASP A 104 12.96 -3.72 -9.05
N SER A 105 12.51 -2.49 -9.25
CA SER A 105 12.07 -2.03 -10.59
C SER A 105 13.21 -1.91 -11.61
N LYS A 106 14.47 -1.72 -11.14
CA LYS A 106 15.62 -1.61 -12.04
C LYS A 106 16.01 -2.97 -12.61
N LYS A 107 15.93 -4.02 -11.80
CA LYS A 107 16.24 -5.40 -12.20
C LYS A 107 15.01 -6.15 -12.71
N ASN A 108 13.82 -5.56 -12.60
CA ASN A 108 12.54 -6.21 -12.87
C ASN A 108 12.37 -7.51 -12.07
N GLU A 109 12.66 -7.44 -10.76
CA GLU A 109 12.66 -8.58 -9.85
C GLU A 109 11.73 -8.31 -8.66
N ILE A 110 11.10 -9.39 -8.19
CA ILE A 110 10.30 -9.40 -6.97
C ILE A 110 10.96 -10.33 -5.98
N ILE A 111 11.14 -9.87 -4.74
CA ILE A 111 11.67 -10.67 -3.65
C ILE A 111 10.53 -11.02 -2.72
N VAL A 112 10.36 -12.30 -2.46
CA VAL A 112 9.32 -12.82 -1.56
C VAL A 112 9.95 -13.52 -0.36
N GLY A 113 9.23 -13.52 0.74
CA GLY A 113 9.67 -14.15 1.98
C GLY A 113 8.55 -14.21 3.02
N PRO A 114 8.86 -14.76 4.21
CA PRO A 114 7.93 -14.82 5.33
C PRO A 114 7.48 -13.44 5.81
N LYS A 115 6.37 -13.37 6.52
CA LYS A 115 5.75 -12.13 7.02
C LYS A 115 6.68 -11.29 7.90
N GLU A 116 7.57 -11.92 8.62
CA GLU A 116 8.55 -11.31 9.55
C GLU A 116 9.53 -10.36 8.85
N HIS A 117 9.70 -10.54 7.54
CA HIS A 117 10.54 -9.67 6.70
C HIS A 117 9.77 -8.47 6.11
N LEU A 118 8.47 -8.37 6.40
CA LEU A 118 7.68 -7.19 6.08
C LEU A 118 7.90 -6.09 7.11
N GLY A 119 7.97 -4.87 6.62
CA GLY A 119 7.97 -3.69 7.46
C GLY A 119 9.34 -3.14 7.82
N LYS A 120 9.34 -1.87 8.11
CA LYS A 120 10.47 -1.16 8.69
C LYS A 120 10.09 -0.74 10.10
N ARG A 121 10.84 -1.19 11.09
CA ARG A 121 10.65 -0.75 12.49
C ARG A 121 11.03 0.71 12.70
N LYS A 122 11.77 1.31 11.78
CA LYS A 122 12.27 2.68 11.86
C LYS A 122 11.95 3.45 10.59
N ILE A 123 11.15 4.49 10.68
CA ILE A 123 10.90 5.44 9.59
C ILE A 123 11.54 6.76 10.00
N ASN A 124 12.50 7.22 9.20
CA ASN A 124 13.11 8.54 9.37
C ASN A 124 12.39 9.53 8.45
N ILE A 125 11.70 10.48 9.03
CA ILE A 125 11.06 11.58 8.30
C ILE A 125 12.00 12.79 8.40
N LYS A 126 12.53 13.21 7.24
CA LYS A 126 13.29 14.44 7.11
C LYS A 126 12.42 15.50 6.43
N GLY A 127 12.22 16.63 7.09
CA GLY A 127 11.55 17.80 6.53
C GLY A 127 12.23 19.07 7.01
N LYS A 128 11.94 20.23 6.40
CA LYS A 128 12.46 21.51 6.89
C LYS A 128 12.04 21.69 8.36
N GLY A 129 13.01 21.57 9.27
CA GLY A 129 12.81 21.77 10.71
C GLY A 129 12.22 20.58 11.48
N ILE A 130 12.07 19.42 10.87
CA ILE A 130 11.55 18.21 11.54
C ILE A 130 12.48 17.04 11.27
N ASN A 131 13.15 16.57 12.33
CA ASN A 131 13.80 15.25 12.36
C ASN A 131 12.98 14.38 13.30
N LEU A 132 12.10 13.55 12.77
CA LEU A 132 11.28 12.64 13.56
C LEU A 132 11.69 11.20 13.21
N THR A 133 12.08 10.44 14.21
CA THR A 133 12.21 8.99 14.09
C THR A 133 10.97 8.37 14.69
N LEU A 134 10.10 7.81 13.87
CA LEU A 134 8.95 7.05 14.32
C LEU A 134 9.31 5.57 14.38
N LEU A 135 9.15 4.97 15.54
CA LEU A 135 9.09 3.52 15.69
C LEU A 135 7.68 3.09 15.31
N VAL A 136 7.51 2.63 14.08
CA VAL A 136 6.22 2.17 13.58
C VAL A 136 6.34 0.68 13.29
N THR A 137 5.50 -0.10 13.93
CA THR A 137 5.25 -1.48 13.51
C THR A 137 4.21 -1.39 12.40
N VAL A 138 4.64 -1.31 11.15
CA VAL A 138 3.73 -1.37 10.01
C VAL A 138 3.52 -2.86 9.70
N TRP A 139 2.27 -3.27 9.81
CA TRP A 139 1.78 -4.60 9.40
C TRP A 139 1.44 -4.61 7.92
#